data_eaa831fd1bf3746c0d4421a93720ca55
#
_entry.id   eaa831fd1bf3746c0d4421a93720ca55
#
_cell.length_a   1.000
_cell.length_b   1.000
_cell.length_c   1.000
_cell.angle_alpha   90.00
_cell.angle_beta   90.00
_cell.angle_gamma   90.00
#
_symmetry.space_group_name_H-M   'P 1'
#
loop_
_entity.id
_entity.type
_entity.pdbx_description
1 polymer ?
#
loop_
_entity_poly.entity_id
_entity_poly.type
_entity_poly.pdbx_seq_one_letter_code
_entity_poly.pdbx_strand_id
1 'polypeptide(L)'
;MRIRVLGCSGAIAKDCRTTSFLIDDDTLIDAGTGVGDLTLDEMRRIDRVFLTHSHLDHVAALPLMVDSVGTARGKPLKIHALPETIQALRAHIFNDLIWPDFSRIPSESDPFIQFREIAIGQ
;
A
#
# COMPACT_ATOMS: atom_id res chain seq x y z
N MET A 1 -1.68 -21.21 3.74
CA MET A 1 -1.35 -19.77 3.85
C MET A 1 0.15 -19.62 4.06
N ARG A 2 0.79 -18.78 3.25
CA ARG A 2 2.20 -18.44 3.43
C ARG A 2 2.32 -17.01 3.91
N ILE A 3 3.25 -16.76 4.83
CA ILE A 3 3.55 -15.44 5.32
C ILE A 3 5.03 -15.17 5.06
N ARG A 4 5.31 -14.11 4.31
CA ARG A 4 6.67 -13.67 4.05
C ARG A 4 6.89 -12.31 4.70
N VAL A 5 7.85 -12.22 5.61
CA VAL A 5 8.18 -10.97 6.28
C VAL A 5 9.08 -10.16 5.35
N LEU A 6 8.56 -9.04 4.85
CA LEU A 6 9.33 -8.13 3.99
C LEU A 6 10.08 -7.11 4.82
N GLY A 7 9.54 -6.74 5.97
CA GLY A 7 10.18 -5.85 6.90
C GLY A 7 9.46 -5.89 8.24
N CYS A 8 10.20 -5.66 9.33
CA CYS A 8 9.64 -5.63 10.67
C CYS A 8 10.39 -4.66 11.60
N SER A 9 11.14 -3.71 11.02
CA SER A 9 11.84 -2.69 11.80
C SER A 9 11.01 -1.41 11.85
N GLY A 10 11.16 -0.66 12.95
CA GLY A 10 10.46 0.63 13.09
C GLY A 10 11.19 1.77 12.41
N ALA A 11 12.40 1.55 11.90
CA ALA A 11 13.22 2.55 11.23
C ALA A 11 14.11 1.88 10.18
N ILE A 12 14.78 2.68 9.37
CA ILE A 12 15.61 2.15 8.30
C ILE A 12 17.08 2.15 8.67
N ALA A 13 17.78 1.15 8.17
CA ALA A 13 19.24 1.07 8.16
C ALA A 13 19.61 0.03 7.12
N LYS A 14 20.91 -0.20 6.93
CA LYS A 14 21.34 -1.33 6.10
C LYS A 14 20.73 -2.61 6.69
N ASP A 15 20.07 -3.39 5.84
CA ASP A 15 19.42 -4.63 6.20
C ASP A 15 18.24 -4.50 7.17
N CYS A 16 17.77 -3.27 7.41
CA CYS A 16 16.56 -2.99 8.19
C CYS A 16 15.49 -2.37 7.30
N ARG A 17 14.34 -3.04 7.19
CA ARG A 17 13.20 -2.60 6.38
C ARG A 17 12.02 -2.39 7.29
N THR A 18 11.22 -1.35 7.02
CA THR A 18 10.03 -1.11 7.82
C THR A 18 8.89 -2.04 7.41
N THR A 19 7.88 -2.09 8.24
CA THR A 19 6.90 -3.17 8.35
C THR A 19 6.11 -3.44 7.08
N SER A 20 6.17 -4.68 6.61
CA SER A 20 5.27 -5.21 5.60
C SER A 20 5.32 -6.73 5.63
N PHE A 21 4.16 -7.36 5.51
CA PHE A 21 4.02 -8.80 5.45
C PHE A 21 3.26 -9.17 4.19
N LEU A 22 3.81 -10.10 3.40
CA LEU A 22 3.11 -10.63 2.23
C LEU A 22 2.42 -11.93 2.63
N ILE A 23 1.09 -11.94 2.47
CA ILE A 23 0.25 -13.10 2.75
C ILE A 23 -0.08 -13.75 1.42
N ASP A 24 0.31 -15.00 1.26
CA ASP A 24 0.26 -15.70 -0.01
C ASP A 24 0.99 -14.84 -1.07
N ASP A 25 0.41 -14.58 -2.22
CA ASP A 25 1.05 -13.79 -3.27
C ASP A 25 0.28 -12.51 -3.60
N ASP A 26 -0.83 -12.23 -2.90
CA ASP A 26 -1.78 -11.21 -3.33
C ASP A 26 -2.20 -10.21 -2.24
N THR A 27 -1.74 -10.37 -1.01
CA THR A 27 -2.19 -9.53 0.11
C THR A 27 -1.02 -9.00 0.91
N LEU A 28 -0.97 -7.68 1.11
CA LEU A 28 -0.01 -7.05 2.01
C LEU A 28 -0.69 -6.62 3.30
N ILE A 29 -0.01 -6.82 4.42
CA ILE A 29 -0.32 -6.18 5.69
C ILE A 29 0.75 -5.12 5.90
N ASP A 30 0.35 -3.87 5.88
CA ASP A 30 1.20 -2.69 5.85
C ASP A 30 2.14 -2.64 4.62
N ALA A 31 2.58 -1.45 4.29
CA ALA A 31 3.40 -1.20 3.11
C ALA A 31 4.57 -0.28 3.44
N GLY A 32 5.39 -0.73 4.39
CA GLY A 32 6.64 -0.06 4.72
C GLY A 32 7.72 -0.34 3.67
N THR A 33 8.95 0.09 3.96
CA THR A 33 10.04 0.01 2.98
C THR A 33 10.37 -1.41 2.55
N GLY A 34 9.97 -2.42 3.33
CA GLY A 34 10.16 -3.83 2.94
C GLY A 34 9.53 -4.20 1.60
N VAL A 35 8.49 -3.48 1.18
CA VAL A 35 7.86 -3.70 -0.14
C VAL A 35 8.88 -3.56 -1.26
N GLY A 36 9.90 -2.72 -1.10
CA GLY A 36 10.93 -2.50 -2.11
C GLY A 36 11.78 -3.73 -2.41
N ASP A 37 11.71 -4.77 -1.62
CA ASP A 37 12.43 -6.01 -1.88
C ASP A 37 11.65 -6.96 -2.82
N LEU A 38 10.41 -6.62 -3.18
CA LEU A 38 9.64 -7.37 -4.15
C LEU A 38 10.06 -7.01 -5.57
N THR A 39 9.99 -7.99 -6.47
CA THR A 39 10.15 -7.72 -7.90
C THR A 39 8.90 -7.00 -8.42
N LEU A 40 9.03 -6.38 -9.59
CA LEU A 40 7.86 -5.76 -10.25
C LEU A 40 6.75 -6.77 -10.47
N ASP A 41 7.10 -7.99 -10.86
CA ASP A 41 6.13 -9.04 -11.09
C ASP A 41 5.40 -9.45 -9.82
N GLU A 42 6.12 -9.53 -8.70
CA GLU A 42 5.51 -9.79 -7.39
C GLU A 42 4.59 -8.65 -6.97
N MET A 43 5.02 -7.38 -7.13
CA MET A 43 4.20 -6.22 -6.82
C MET A 43 2.91 -6.19 -7.64
N ARG A 44 3.00 -6.55 -8.92
CA ARG A 44 1.85 -6.55 -9.83
C ARG A 44 0.77 -7.51 -9.38
N ARG A 45 1.11 -8.58 -8.68
CA ARG A 45 0.16 -9.58 -8.20
C ARG A 45 -0.56 -9.19 -6.92
N ILE A 46 -0.13 -8.12 -6.26
CA ILE A 46 -0.79 -7.65 -5.04
C ILE A 46 -2.16 -7.09 -5.41
N ASP A 47 -3.22 -7.65 -4.84
CA ASP A 47 -4.59 -7.22 -5.09
C ASP A 47 -5.13 -6.33 -3.99
N ARG A 48 -4.64 -6.50 -2.77
CA ARG A 48 -5.14 -5.75 -1.61
C ARG A 48 -4.05 -5.48 -0.60
N VAL A 49 -4.18 -4.35 0.06
CA VAL A 49 -3.30 -3.94 1.16
C VAL A 49 -4.18 -3.60 2.35
N PHE A 50 -3.86 -4.18 3.50
CA PHE A 50 -4.48 -3.82 4.77
C PHE A 50 -3.50 -2.97 5.56
N LEU A 51 -3.91 -1.76 5.94
CA LEU A 51 -3.07 -0.86 6.72
C LEU A 51 -3.53 -0.86 8.18
N THR A 52 -2.58 -1.04 9.08
CA THR A 52 -2.86 -1.04 10.51
C THR A 52 -3.06 0.37 11.04
N HIS A 53 -2.28 1.32 10.54
CA HIS A 53 -2.39 2.75 10.88
C HIS A 53 -1.60 3.58 9.86
N SER A 54 -1.59 4.90 10.05
CA SER A 54 -1.07 5.83 9.04
C SER A 54 0.37 6.28 9.25
N HIS A 55 1.10 5.74 10.23
CA HIS A 55 2.48 6.12 10.43
C HIS A 55 3.33 5.78 9.20
N LEU A 56 4.29 6.64 8.91
CA LEU A 56 5.03 6.57 7.65
C LEU A 56 5.78 5.25 7.46
N ASP A 57 6.31 4.66 8.53
CA ASP A 57 7.00 3.38 8.47
C ASP A 57 6.10 2.22 8.03
N HIS A 58 4.77 2.41 8.06
CA HIS A 58 3.80 1.40 7.63
C HIS A 58 3.20 1.70 6.25
N VAL A 59 3.41 2.90 5.70
CA VAL A 59 2.76 3.31 4.45
C VAL A 59 3.72 3.88 3.42
N ALA A 60 5.00 4.05 3.75
CA ALA A 60 5.95 4.79 2.91
C ALA A 60 6.09 4.25 1.50
N ALA A 61 6.03 2.94 1.31
CA ALA A 61 6.23 2.33 0.00
C ALA A 61 4.93 2.23 -0.82
N LEU A 62 3.77 2.52 -0.23
CA LEU A 62 2.50 2.36 -0.92
C LEU A 62 2.39 3.24 -2.17
N PRO A 63 2.61 4.57 -2.09
CA PRO A 63 2.52 5.40 -3.29
C PRO A 63 3.54 5.00 -4.35
N LEU A 64 4.75 4.64 -3.94
CA LEU A 64 5.81 4.24 -4.87
C LEU A 64 5.48 2.91 -5.57
N MET A 65 4.93 1.95 -4.84
CA MET A 65 4.52 0.67 -5.41
C MET A 65 3.41 0.86 -6.44
N VAL A 66 2.40 1.66 -6.12
CA VAL A 66 1.29 1.93 -7.04
C VAL A 66 1.81 2.59 -8.31
N ASP A 67 2.76 3.52 -8.18
CA ASP A 67 3.38 4.16 -9.34
C ASP A 67 4.08 3.14 -10.22
N SER A 68 4.79 2.20 -9.60
CA SER A 68 5.56 1.19 -10.33
C SER A 68 4.68 0.26 -11.16
N VAL A 69 3.50 -0.11 -10.69
CA VAL A 69 2.70 -1.19 -11.31
C VAL A 69 1.29 -0.79 -11.71
N GLY A 70 0.85 0.43 -11.40
CA GLY A 70 -0.53 0.82 -11.60
C GLY A 70 -1.05 0.57 -13.01
N THR A 71 -0.30 0.98 -14.02
CA THR A 71 -0.68 0.79 -15.43
C THR A 71 -0.73 -0.68 -15.82
N ALA A 72 0.22 -1.48 -15.33
CA ALA A 72 0.33 -2.90 -15.71
C ALA A 72 -0.74 -3.76 -15.06
N ARG A 73 -1.34 -3.31 -13.95
CA ARG A 73 -2.32 -4.13 -13.23
C ARG A 73 -3.64 -4.27 -13.97
N GLY A 74 -4.10 -3.21 -14.64
CA GLY A 74 -5.38 -3.22 -15.33
C GLY A 74 -6.61 -3.21 -14.43
N LYS A 75 -6.42 -3.10 -13.11
CA LYS A 75 -7.50 -3.03 -12.11
C LYS A 75 -6.98 -2.27 -10.88
N PRO A 76 -7.88 -1.62 -10.11
CA PRO A 76 -7.44 -0.90 -8.92
C PRO A 76 -6.86 -1.80 -7.85
N LEU A 77 -5.85 -1.29 -7.15
CA LEU A 77 -5.36 -1.88 -5.91
C LEU A 77 -6.31 -1.47 -4.79
N LYS A 78 -6.81 -2.43 -4.03
CA LYS A 78 -7.71 -2.16 -2.92
C LYS A 78 -6.91 -1.91 -1.65
N ILE A 79 -7.16 -0.77 -1.01
CA ILE A 79 -6.50 -0.38 0.23
C ILE A 79 -7.55 -0.38 1.34
N HIS A 80 -7.42 -1.33 2.26
CA HIS A 80 -8.33 -1.53 3.37
C HIS A 80 -7.75 -0.91 4.63
N ALA A 81 -8.47 0.02 5.24
CA ALA A 81 -8.02 0.71 6.44
C ALA A 81 -9.19 1.32 7.20
N LEU A 82 -8.95 1.70 8.45
CA LEU A 82 -9.92 2.46 9.22
C LEU A 82 -10.14 3.84 8.55
N PRO A 83 -11.33 4.45 8.75
CA PRO A 83 -11.64 5.73 8.12
C PRO A 83 -10.60 6.82 8.41
N GLU A 84 -10.08 6.92 9.63
CA GLU A 84 -9.08 7.93 9.98
C GLU A 84 -7.76 7.71 9.27
N THR A 85 -7.38 6.47 9.01
CA THR A 85 -6.17 6.16 8.23
C THR A 85 -6.35 6.57 6.78
N ILE A 86 -7.50 6.27 6.19
CA ILE A 86 -7.82 6.67 4.81
C ILE A 86 -7.81 8.20 4.70
N GLN A 87 -8.41 8.88 5.67
CA GLN A 87 -8.43 10.34 5.68
C GLN A 87 -7.01 10.92 5.72
N ALA A 88 -6.14 10.36 6.54
CA ALA A 88 -4.75 10.79 6.63
C ALA A 88 -4.03 10.64 5.28
N LEU A 89 -4.24 9.51 4.61
CA LEU A 89 -3.63 9.27 3.30
C LEU A 89 -4.15 10.23 2.23
N ARG A 90 -5.45 10.50 2.23
CA ARG A 90 -6.04 11.45 1.28
C ARG A 90 -5.58 12.87 1.52
N ALA A 91 -5.47 13.27 2.78
CA ALA A 91 -5.10 14.65 3.14
C ALA A 91 -3.62 14.93 2.95
N HIS A 92 -2.76 13.95 3.19
CA HIS A 92 -1.32 14.21 3.34
C HIS A 92 -0.42 13.46 2.37
N ILE A 93 -0.88 12.42 1.71
CA ILE A 93 -0.08 11.67 0.74
C ILE A 93 -0.68 11.81 -0.66
N PHE A 94 -1.86 11.24 -0.89
CA PHE A 94 -2.51 11.25 -2.21
C PHE A 94 -3.32 12.53 -2.39
N ASN A 95 -2.64 13.67 -2.34
CA ASN A 95 -3.25 15.00 -2.31
C ASN A 95 -2.81 15.90 -3.47
N ASP A 96 -2.15 15.33 -4.48
CA ASP A 96 -1.56 16.02 -5.63
C ASP A 96 -0.38 16.93 -5.27
N LEU A 97 0.03 16.94 -3.99
CA LEU A 97 1.20 17.70 -3.53
C LEU A 97 2.36 16.78 -3.22
N ILE A 98 2.16 15.82 -2.30
CA ILE A 98 3.20 14.83 -1.99
C ILE A 98 3.19 13.73 -3.04
N TRP A 99 2.01 13.25 -3.44
CA TRP A 99 1.85 12.23 -4.46
C TRP A 99 0.54 12.42 -5.20
N PRO A 100 0.45 12.04 -6.50
CA PRO A 100 -0.81 12.16 -7.25
C PRO A 100 -1.94 11.42 -6.55
N ASP A 101 -3.15 11.93 -6.68
CA ASP A 101 -4.33 11.28 -6.12
C ASP A 101 -4.74 10.09 -7.00
N PHE A 102 -4.13 8.95 -6.75
CA PHE A 102 -4.37 7.72 -7.50
C PHE A 102 -5.76 7.12 -7.28
N SER A 103 -6.55 7.67 -6.36
CA SER A 103 -7.95 7.27 -6.23
C SER A 103 -8.84 7.89 -7.31
N ARG A 104 -8.30 8.84 -8.10
CA ARG A 104 -9.01 9.53 -9.17
C ARG A 104 -8.37 9.37 -10.54
N ILE A 105 -7.13 8.93 -10.60
CA ILE A 105 -6.42 8.79 -11.87
C ILE A 105 -6.06 7.33 -12.11
N PRO A 106 -6.01 6.92 -13.38
CA PRO A 106 -6.20 7.72 -14.61
C PRO A 106 -7.61 8.28 -14.78
N SER A 107 -8.63 7.69 -14.18
CA SER A 107 -9.99 8.21 -14.18
C SER A 107 -10.73 7.76 -12.91
N GLU A 108 -11.82 8.45 -12.57
CA GLU A 108 -12.63 8.08 -11.39
C GLU A 108 -13.33 6.73 -11.55
N SER A 109 -13.59 6.32 -12.79
CA SER A 109 -14.21 5.02 -13.08
C SER A 109 -13.21 3.88 -13.12
N ASP A 110 -11.91 4.19 -13.29
CA ASP A 110 -10.85 3.18 -13.37
C ASP A 110 -9.57 3.71 -12.73
N PRO A 111 -9.58 3.95 -11.41
CA PRO A 111 -8.43 4.52 -10.71
C PRO A 111 -7.37 3.46 -10.44
N PHE A 112 -6.17 3.89 -10.09
CA PHE A 112 -5.10 2.98 -9.67
C PHE A 112 -5.36 2.36 -8.30
N ILE A 113 -6.02 3.09 -7.40
CA ILE A 113 -6.35 2.60 -6.06
C ILE A 113 -7.81 2.84 -5.72
N GLN A 114 -8.35 1.99 -4.85
CA GLN A 114 -9.67 2.17 -4.23
C GLN A 114 -9.51 2.01 -2.73
N PHE A 115 -9.97 3.01 -2.00
CA PHE A 115 -10.02 2.93 -0.54
C PHE A 115 -11.26 2.16 -0.11
N ARG A 116 -11.07 1.23 0.83
CA ARG A 116 -12.14 0.42 1.43
C ARG A 116 -12.08 0.56 2.93
N GLU A 117 -13.09 1.15 3.52
CA GLU A 117 -13.16 1.31 4.97
C GLU A 117 -13.40 -0.03 5.64
N ILE A 118 -12.70 -0.27 6.74
CA ILE A 118 -12.98 -1.38 7.64
C ILE A 118 -13.48 -0.82 8.96
N ALA A 119 -14.29 -1.61 9.65
CA ALA A 119 -14.84 -1.24 10.95
C ALA A 119 -14.29 -2.17 12.02
N ILE A 120 -14.22 -1.68 13.26
CA ILE A 120 -13.82 -2.50 14.40
C ILE A 120 -14.83 -3.64 14.54
N GLY A 121 -14.32 -4.86 14.66
CA GLY A 121 -15.15 -6.05 14.77
C GLY A 121 -15.41 -6.80 13.46
N GLN A 122 -14.86 -6.30 12.35
CA GLN A 122 -14.93 -7.00 11.07
C GLN A 122 -13.78 -7.99 10.90
#